data_e35df3c72477d19214d2339782ac89c5
#
_entry.id   e35df3c72477d19214d2339782ac89c5
#
_cell.length_a   1.000
_cell.length_b   1.000
_cell.length_c   1.000
_cell.angle_alpha   90.00
_cell.angle_beta   90.00
_cell.angle_gamma   90.00
#
_symmetry.space_group_name_H-M   'P 1'
#
loop_
_entity.id
_entity.type
_entity.pdbx_description
1 polymer ?
#
loop_
_entity_poly.entity_id
_entity_poly.type
_entity_poly.pdbx_seq_one_letter_code
_entity_poly.pdbx_strand_id
1 'polypeptide(L)'
;MYLKNRNIEIQEKGQSEYKKLIMDVFEFANNLTESSDLSIGNKMRMVIEAYSTFNYNEDMNKMLREGKLINKIPENKREYYSNFMTRLVLNGMSHTKERAYALSNYDEFYTDREKKKTARSLLLFLYYIDEVHLSSYLKEEGVATVKAWADKNSDEM
;
A
#
# COMPACT_ATOMS: atom_id res chain seq x y z
N MET A 1 -22.89 -19.68 -20.64
CA MET A 1 -22.69 -20.18 -19.27
C MET A 1 -21.22 -20.42 -18.94
N TYR A 2 -20.48 -21.11 -19.77
CA TYR A 2 -19.06 -21.43 -19.53
C TYR A 2 -18.14 -20.20 -19.41
N LEU A 3 -18.31 -19.19 -20.28
CA LEU A 3 -17.54 -17.95 -20.26
C LEU A 3 -17.82 -17.09 -19.02
N LYS A 4 -19.05 -17.11 -18.52
CA LYS A 4 -19.47 -16.35 -17.34
C LYS A 4 -18.83 -16.91 -16.06
N ASN A 5 -18.75 -18.22 -15.92
CA ASN A 5 -18.11 -18.89 -14.79
C ASN A 5 -16.59 -18.65 -14.77
N ARG A 6 -15.95 -18.68 -15.95
CA ARG A 6 -14.50 -18.43 -16.08
C ARG A 6 -14.12 -17.01 -15.67
N ASN A 7 -14.92 -16.01 -16.03
CA ASN A 7 -14.68 -14.62 -15.61
C ASN A 7 -14.85 -14.43 -14.11
N ILE A 8 -15.81 -15.10 -13.48
CA ILE A 8 -16.02 -15.08 -12.04
C ILE A 8 -14.81 -15.70 -11.31
N GLU A 9 -14.32 -16.85 -11.78
CA GLU A 9 -13.14 -17.51 -11.20
C GLU A 9 -11.88 -16.63 -11.28
N ILE A 10 -11.65 -15.94 -12.40
CA ILE A 10 -10.53 -15.01 -12.58
C ILE A 10 -10.64 -13.82 -11.62
N GLN A 11 -11.83 -13.26 -11.44
CA GLN A 11 -12.06 -12.16 -10.49
C GLN A 11 -11.84 -12.60 -9.04
N GLU A 12 -12.36 -13.75 -8.65
CA GLU A 12 -12.17 -14.32 -7.31
C GLU A 12 -10.68 -14.57 -7.01
N LYS A 13 -9.95 -15.10 -7.98
CA LYS A 13 -8.50 -15.32 -7.85
C LYS A 13 -7.74 -14.01 -7.68
N GLY A 14 -8.04 -12.99 -8.46
CA GLY A 14 -7.43 -11.66 -8.36
C GLY A 14 -7.70 -10.99 -7.00
N GLN A 15 -8.93 -11.10 -6.50
CA GLN A 15 -9.30 -10.59 -5.17
C GLN A 15 -8.58 -11.34 -4.05
N SER A 16 -8.44 -12.67 -4.18
CA SER A 16 -7.71 -13.49 -3.21
C SER A 16 -6.23 -13.14 -3.17
N GLU A 17 -5.60 -12.91 -4.32
CA GLU A 17 -4.19 -12.49 -4.40
C GLU A 17 -3.99 -11.09 -3.78
N TYR A 18 -4.88 -10.14 -4.08
CA TYR A 18 -4.84 -8.80 -3.51
C TYR A 18 -5.03 -8.82 -1.99
N LYS A 19 -5.97 -9.61 -1.49
CA LYS A 19 -6.16 -9.80 -0.05
C LYS A 19 -4.89 -10.31 0.61
N LYS A 20 -4.25 -11.29 0.00
CA LYS A 20 -2.97 -11.84 0.50
C LYS A 20 -1.89 -10.77 0.55
N LEU A 21 -1.78 -9.94 -0.47
CA LEU A 21 -0.81 -8.84 -0.50
C LEU A 21 -1.02 -7.84 0.65
N ILE A 22 -2.26 -7.40 0.86
CA ILE A 22 -2.59 -6.50 1.97
C ILE A 22 -2.29 -7.16 3.32
N MET A 23 -2.64 -8.42 3.50
CA MET A 23 -2.37 -9.15 4.73
C MET A 23 -0.87 -9.33 4.98
N ASP A 24 -0.10 -9.64 3.94
CA ASP A 24 1.37 -9.74 4.04
C ASP A 24 1.99 -8.41 4.46
N VAL A 25 1.55 -7.31 3.88
CA VAL A 25 2.01 -5.96 4.26
C VAL A 25 1.61 -5.64 5.70
N PHE A 26 0.39 -5.97 6.10
CA PHE A 26 -0.09 -5.76 7.46
C PHE A 26 0.70 -6.58 8.49
N GLU A 27 0.92 -7.85 8.26
CA GLU A 27 1.69 -8.71 9.15
C GLU A 27 3.12 -8.22 9.30
N PHE A 28 3.75 -7.82 8.20
CA PHE A 28 5.08 -7.22 8.22
C PHE A 28 5.10 -5.93 9.04
N ALA A 29 4.13 -5.03 8.83
CA ALA A 29 4.03 -3.76 9.53
C ALA A 29 3.76 -3.92 11.03
N ASN A 30 2.98 -4.93 11.41
CA ASN A 30 2.56 -5.21 12.78
C ASN A 30 3.52 -6.14 13.53
N ASN A 31 4.42 -6.82 12.84
CA ASN A 31 5.32 -7.78 13.43
C ASN A 31 6.42 -7.05 14.23
N LEU A 32 6.52 -7.37 15.52
CA LEU A 32 7.53 -6.84 16.41
C LEU A 32 8.86 -7.62 16.34
N THR A 33 8.85 -8.79 15.70
CA THR A 33 10.06 -9.59 15.50
C THR A 33 10.76 -9.21 14.21
N GLU A 34 12.08 -9.30 14.20
CA GLU A 34 12.90 -9.06 13.01
C GLU A 34 12.66 -10.19 11.99
N SER A 35 11.64 -10.03 11.16
CA SER A 35 11.49 -10.86 9.98
C SER A 35 11.82 -10.02 8.75
N SER A 36 12.91 -10.37 8.07
CA SER A 36 13.24 -9.76 6.80
C SER A 36 12.36 -10.33 5.70
N ASP A 37 11.52 -9.51 5.09
CA ASP A 37 10.83 -9.86 3.86
C ASP A 37 11.47 -9.05 2.72
N LEU A 38 12.32 -9.71 1.93
CA LEU A 38 13.00 -9.09 0.80
C LEU A 38 12.04 -8.66 -0.32
N SER A 39 10.81 -9.19 -0.33
CA SER A 39 9.80 -8.87 -1.33
C SER A 39 8.84 -7.75 -0.92
N ILE A 40 8.97 -7.19 0.30
CA ILE A 40 7.98 -6.28 0.86
C ILE A 40 7.79 -5.00 0.02
N GLY A 41 8.87 -4.45 -0.52
CA GLY A 41 8.79 -3.26 -1.38
C GLY A 41 7.94 -3.51 -2.62
N ASN A 42 8.13 -4.67 -3.26
CA ASN A 42 7.33 -5.07 -4.41
C ASN A 42 5.86 -5.30 -4.04
N LYS A 43 5.61 -5.96 -2.92
CA LYS A 43 4.24 -6.18 -2.42
C LYS A 43 3.51 -4.86 -2.17
N MET A 44 4.15 -3.91 -1.53
CA MET A 44 3.57 -2.58 -1.29
C MET A 44 3.19 -1.86 -2.58
N ARG A 45 4.04 -1.93 -3.59
CA ARG A 45 3.75 -1.33 -4.90
C ARG A 45 2.61 -2.03 -5.61
N MET A 46 2.57 -3.36 -5.57
CA MET A 46 1.46 -4.12 -6.15
C MET A 46 0.12 -3.78 -5.47
N VAL A 47 0.10 -3.55 -4.17
CA VAL A 47 -1.09 -3.08 -3.45
C VAL A 47 -1.58 -1.75 -4.00
N ILE A 48 -0.69 -0.78 -4.17
CA ILE A 48 -1.04 0.55 -4.68
C ILE A 48 -1.53 0.48 -6.12
N GLU A 49 -0.83 -0.24 -6.98
CA GLU A 49 -1.21 -0.42 -8.38
C GLU A 49 -2.60 -1.07 -8.52
N ALA A 50 -2.83 -2.13 -7.75
CA ALA A 50 -4.11 -2.82 -7.75
C ALA A 50 -5.23 -1.92 -7.21
N TYR A 51 -4.99 -1.19 -6.13
CA TYR A 51 -5.97 -0.25 -5.57
C TYR A 51 -6.40 0.80 -6.60
N SER A 52 -5.44 1.45 -7.25
CA SER A 52 -5.74 2.49 -8.24
C SER A 52 -6.48 1.93 -9.46
N THR A 53 -6.07 0.78 -9.96
CA THR A 53 -6.67 0.15 -11.13
C THR A 53 -8.10 -0.33 -10.85
N PHE A 54 -8.32 -1.02 -9.73
CA PHE A 54 -9.63 -1.58 -9.42
C PHE A 54 -10.67 -0.54 -9.02
N ASN A 55 -10.27 0.50 -8.30
CA ASN A 55 -11.21 1.48 -7.78
C ASN A 55 -11.45 2.65 -8.73
N TYR A 56 -10.44 3.02 -9.51
CA TYR A 56 -10.51 4.24 -10.32
C TYR A 56 -10.23 4.01 -11.80
N ASN A 57 -9.76 2.84 -12.17
CA ASN A 57 -9.31 2.53 -13.53
C ASN A 57 -8.29 3.55 -14.05
N GLU A 58 -7.51 4.10 -13.15
CA GLU A 58 -6.50 5.12 -13.42
C GLU A 58 -5.16 4.74 -12.80
N ASP A 59 -4.11 5.30 -13.37
CA ASP A 59 -2.75 5.20 -12.86
C ASP A 59 -2.62 6.01 -11.56
N MET A 60 -2.02 5.44 -10.54
CA MET A 60 -1.76 6.12 -9.26
C MET A 60 -0.96 7.42 -9.44
N ASN A 61 -0.02 7.46 -10.37
CA ASN A 61 0.76 8.66 -10.68
C ASN A 61 -0.14 9.82 -11.09
N LYS A 62 -1.13 9.56 -11.93
CA LYS A 62 -2.10 10.57 -12.38
C LYS A 62 -2.95 11.04 -11.21
N MET A 63 -3.44 10.12 -10.39
CA MET A 63 -4.28 10.44 -9.24
C MET A 63 -3.54 11.29 -8.20
N LEU A 64 -2.26 11.02 -7.98
CA LEU A 64 -1.43 11.81 -7.06
C LEU A 64 -1.19 13.22 -7.60
N ARG A 65 -0.86 13.35 -8.89
CA ARG A 65 -0.64 14.65 -9.53
C ARG A 65 -1.88 15.53 -9.53
N GLU A 66 -3.04 14.94 -9.70
CA GLU A 66 -4.32 15.67 -9.69
C GLU A 66 -4.83 15.97 -8.26
N GLY A 67 -4.16 15.48 -7.23
CA GLY A 67 -4.51 15.72 -5.83
C GLY A 67 -5.80 15.04 -5.35
N LYS A 68 -6.39 14.17 -6.16
CA LYS A 68 -7.67 13.53 -5.86
C LYS A 68 -7.67 12.73 -4.57
N LEU A 69 -6.57 12.03 -4.28
CA LEU A 69 -6.44 11.21 -3.09
C LEU A 69 -5.91 12.00 -1.89
N ILE A 70 -4.97 12.90 -2.12
CA ILE A 70 -4.36 13.70 -1.05
C ILE A 70 -5.39 14.54 -0.32
N ASN A 71 -6.41 15.02 -1.02
CA ASN A 71 -7.48 15.81 -0.43
C ASN A 71 -8.33 15.04 0.60
N LYS A 72 -8.31 13.72 0.57
CA LYS A 72 -8.98 12.86 1.57
C LYS A 72 -8.18 12.71 2.87
N ILE A 73 -6.92 13.06 2.86
CA ILE A 73 -6.02 12.96 4.01
C ILE A 73 -6.16 14.21 4.87
N PRO A 74 -6.11 14.08 6.21
CA PRO A 74 -6.11 15.24 7.10
C PRO A 74 -5.04 16.26 6.70
N GLU A 75 -5.40 17.54 6.70
CA GLU A 75 -4.57 18.63 6.18
C GLU A 75 -3.16 18.63 6.76
N ASN A 76 -3.03 18.42 8.06
CA ASN A 76 -1.73 18.39 8.76
C ASN A 76 -0.83 17.20 8.36
N LYS A 77 -1.36 16.22 7.64
CA LYS A 77 -0.62 15.01 7.19
C LYS A 77 -0.41 14.97 5.68
N ARG A 78 -1.00 15.89 4.92
CA ARG A 78 -0.96 15.89 3.45
C ARG A 78 0.46 16.00 2.90
N GLU A 79 1.27 16.88 3.45
CA GLU A 79 2.66 17.05 3.02
C GLU A 79 3.46 15.77 3.18
N TYR A 80 3.35 15.13 4.34
CA TYR A 80 4.02 13.86 4.60
C TYR A 80 3.64 12.79 3.58
N TYR A 81 2.33 12.57 3.37
CA TYR A 81 1.87 11.54 2.47
C TYR A 81 2.10 11.86 1.00
N SER A 82 2.06 13.11 0.61
CA SER A 82 2.44 13.53 -0.74
C SER A 82 3.89 13.16 -1.03
N ASN A 83 4.80 13.47 -0.12
CA ASN A 83 6.21 13.12 -0.25
C ASN A 83 6.45 11.61 -0.18
N PHE A 84 5.77 10.92 0.72
CA PHE A 84 5.82 9.47 0.86
C PHE A 84 5.41 8.76 -0.43
N MET A 85 4.25 9.11 -0.97
CA MET A 85 3.72 8.50 -2.18
C MET A 85 4.56 8.84 -3.42
N THR A 86 5.11 10.05 -3.49
CA THR A 86 6.04 10.44 -4.55
C THR A 86 7.26 9.52 -4.56
N ARG A 87 7.85 9.27 -3.41
CA ARG A 87 9.01 8.37 -3.29
C ARG A 87 8.66 6.93 -3.61
N LEU A 88 7.54 6.44 -3.09
CA LEU A 88 7.15 5.04 -3.24
C LEU A 88 6.69 4.71 -4.67
N VAL A 89 5.90 5.60 -5.27
CA VAL A 89 5.24 5.37 -6.56
C VAL A 89 6.02 5.97 -7.72
N LEU A 90 6.35 7.26 -7.65
CA LEU A 90 6.95 7.96 -8.79
C LEU A 90 8.39 7.53 -9.04
N ASN A 91 9.20 7.41 -8.01
CA ASN A 91 10.60 6.99 -8.14
C ASN A 91 10.73 5.50 -8.49
N GLY A 92 9.73 4.71 -8.17
CA GLY A 92 9.74 3.27 -8.46
C GLY A 92 9.10 2.87 -9.78
N MET A 93 8.42 3.77 -10.51
CA MET A 93 7.57 3.43 -11.66
C MET A 93 7.92 4.15 -12.96
N SER A 94 8.96 4.99 -13.01
CA SER A 94 9.21 5.86 -14.16
C SER A 94 9.61 5.10 -15.42
N HIS A 95 10.50 4.10 -15.34
CA HIS A 95 10.91 3.25 -16.47
C HIS A 95 11.19 1.82 -16.01
N THR A 96 11.06 0.84 -16.93
CA THR A 96 11.25 -0.58 -16.59
C THR A 96 12.63 -0.87 -16.02
N LYS A 97 13.69 -0.23 -16.55
CA LYS A 97 15.07 -0.38 -16.05
C LYS A 97 15.25 0.29 -14.69
N GLU A 98 14.76 1.51 -14.54
CA GLU A 98 14.79 2.26 -13.28
C GLU A 98 13.94 1.59 -12.22
N ARG A 99 12.82 1.00 -12.62
CA ARG A 99 11.93 0.22 -11.76
C ARG A 99 12.63 -1.03 -11.22
N ALA A 100 13.30 -1.79 -12.08
CA ALA A 100 14.07 -2.96 -11.66
C ALA A 100 15.24 -2.57 -10.74
N TYR A 101 15.91 -1.47 -11.03
CA TYR A 101 16.99 -0.91 -10.22
C TYR A 101 16.46 -0.43 -8.84
N ALA A 102 15.37 0.31 -8.82
CA ALA A 102 14.74 0.78 -7.59
C ALA A 102 14.26 -0.39 -6.72
N LEU A 103 13.73 -1.45 -7.33
CA LEU A 103 13.31 -2.67 -6.63
C LEU A 103 14.48 -3.42 -6.01
N SER A 104 15.56 -3.60 -6.76
CA SER A 104 16.75 -4.30 -6.28
C SER A 104 17.46 -3.53 -5.16
N ASN A 105 17.45 -2.20 -5.22
CA ASN A 105 18.10 -1.34 -4.25
C ASN A 105 17.27 -1.06 -3.02
N TYR A 106 15.94 -1.17 -3.10
CA TYR A 106 15.05 -0.93 -1.95
C TYR A 106 15.43 -1.81 -0.76
N ASP A 107 15.70 -3.08 -1.01
CA ASP A 107 16.06 -4.02 0.04
C ASP A 107 17.50 -3.86 0.55
N GLU A 108 18.38 -3.28 -0.25
CA GLU A 108 19.79 -3.04 0.12
C GLU A 108 19.98 -1.78 0.95
N PHE A 109 19.18 -0.73 0.69
CA PHE A 109 19.38 0.60 1.30
C PHE A 109 18.52 0.89 2.52
N TYR A 110 17.48 0.08 2.77
CA TYR A 110 16.56 0.33 3.87
C TYR A 110 16.68 -0.76 4.94
N THR A 111 16.74 -0.32 6.19
CA THR A 111 16.70 -1.22 7.34
C THR A 111 15.30 -1.83 7.48
N ASP A 112 15.19 -2.95 8.19
CA ASP A 112 13.88 -3.57 8.47
C ASP A 112 12.94 -2.61 9.20
N ARG A 113 13.50 -1.76 10.08
CA ARG A 113 12.74 -0.72 10.78
C ARG A 113 12.15 0.31 9.81
N GLU A 114 12.93 0.78 8.86
CA GLU A 114 12.48 1.73 7.83
C GLU A 114 11.43 1.10 6.91
N LYS A 115 11.61 -0.15 6.53
CA LYS A 115 10.63 -0.91 5.76
C LYS A 115 9.30 -1.07 6.51
N LYS A 116 9.34 -1.37 7.80
CA LYS A 116 8.14 -1.45 8.65
C LYS A 116 7.44 -0.11 8.77
N LYS A 117 8.17 0.96 8.94
CA LYS A 117 7.63 2.32 8.94
C LYS A 117 6.94 2.64 7.61
N THR A 118 7.55 2.28 6.49
CA THR A 118 6.98 2.44 5.16
C THR A 118 5.69 1.62 5.00
N ALA A 119 5.68 0.38 5.44
CA ALA A 119 4.49 -0.48 5.41
C ALA A 119 3.35 0.09 6.26
N ARG A 120 3.62 0.58 7.45
CA ARG A 120 2.64 1.26 8.30
C ARG A 120 2.08 2.51 7.61
N SER A 121 2.94 3.32 7.03
CA SER A 121 2.54 4.53 6.30
C SER A 121 1.63 4.21 5.11
N LEU A 122 1.90 3.13 4.38
CA LEU A 122 1.04 2.69 3.29
C LEU A 122 -0.37 2.28 3.80
N LEU A 123 -0.44 1.50 4.86
CA LEU A 123 -1.71 1.09 5.43
C LEU A 123 -2.50 2.27 6.01
N LEU A 124 -1.81 3.22 6.64
CA LEU A 124 -2.42 4.46 7.10
C LEU A 124 -2.93 5.32 5.93
N PHE A 125 -2.18 5.38 4.84
CA PHE A 125 -2.64 6.06 3.64
C PHE A 125 -3.95 5.46 3.13
N LEU A 126 -4.03 4.14 3.01
CA LEU A 126 -5.25 3.45 2.62
C LEU A 126 -6.39 3.67 3.62
N TYR A 127 -6.10 3.67 4.90
CA TYR A 127 -7.07 3.98 5.95
C TYR A 127 -7.69 5.37 5.77
N TYR A 128 -6.88 6.37 5.52
CA TYR A 128 -7.36 7.74 5.34
C TYR A 128 -8.15 7.93 4.06
N ILE A 129 -7.74 7.32 2.96
CA ILE A 129 -8.42 7.52 1.68
C ILE A 129 -9.64 6.62 1.50
N ASP A 130 -9.64 5.43 2.11
CA ASP A 130 -10.71 4.46 1.95
C ASP A 130 -10.72 3.42 3.09
N GLU A 131 -11.26 3.81 4.23
CA GLU A 131 -11.39 2.92 5.40
C GLU A 131 -12.24 1.68 5.09
N VAL A 132 -13.30 1.85 4.32
CA VAL A 132 -14.20 0.75 3.94
C VAL A 132 -13.46 -0.30 3.11
N HIS A 133 -12.62 0.14 2.16
CA HIS A 133 -11.79 -0.76 1.38
C HIS A 133 -10.86 -1.57 2.27
N LEU A 134 -10.15 -0.91 3.16
CA LEU A 134 -9.23 -1.57 4.08
C LEU A 134 -9.95 -2.59 4.98
N SER A 135 -11.12 -2.23 5.51
CA SER A 135 -11.93 -3.11 6.36
C SER A 135 -12.49 -4.32 5.61
N SER A 136 -12.61 -4.26 4.29
CA SER A 136 -13.01 -5.39 3.46
C SER A 136 -11.95 -6.49 3.39
N TYR A 137 -10.69 -6.16 3.62
CA TYR A 137 -9.57 -7.09 3.50
C TYR A 137 -8.92 -7.44 4.84
N LEU A 138 -8.87 -6.49 5.77
CA LEU A 138 -8.42 -6.73 7.14
C LEU A 138 -9.63 -6.98 8.03
N LYS A 139 -9.51 -7.93 8.96
CA LYS A 139 -10.53 -8.16 9.98
C LYS A 139 -10.63 -6.94 10.92
N GLU A 140 -11.70 -6.85 11.69
CA GLU A 140 -11.93 -5.74 12.64
C GLU A 140 -10.71 -5.44 13.53
N GLU A 141 -10.03 -6.48 14.01
CA GLU A 141 -8.81 -6.35 14.81
C GLU A 141 -7.67 -5.68 14.04
N GLY A 142 -7.50 -6.02 12.75
CA GLY A 142 -6.49 -5.41 11.90
C GLY A 142 -6.77 -3.95 11.65
N VAL A 143 -8.01 -3.59 11.36
CA VAL A 143 -8.44 -2.19 11.18
C VAL A 143 -8.26 -1.40 12.48
N ALA A 144 -8.63 -1.97 13.62
CA ALA A 144 -8.42 -1.34 14.93
C ALA A 144 -6.93 -1.06 15.20
N THR A 145 -6.05 -1.96 14.80
CA THR A 145 -4.61 -1.80 14.91
C THR A 145 -4.12 -0.62 14.05
N VAL A 146 -4.55 -0.54 12.79
CA VAL A 146 -4.19 0.57 11.89
C VAL A 146 -4.73 1.89 12.43
N LYS A 147 -5.96 1.90 12.92
CA LYS A 147 -6.57 3.08 13.56
C LYS A 147 -5.78 3.53 14.79
N ALA A 148 -5.32 2.60 15.61
CA ALA A 148 -4.48 2.93 16.75
C ALA A 148 -3.15 3.59 16.33
N TRP A 149 -2.58 3.19 15.21
CA TRP A 149 -1.40 3.89 14.66
C TRP A 149 -1.73 5.32 14.19
N ALA A 150 -2.93 5.53 13.65
CA ALA A 150 -3.39 6.86 13.26
C ALA A 150 -3.56 7.81 14.44
N ASP A 151 -3.99 7.28 15.59
CA ASP A 151 -4.22 8.05 16.81
C ASP A 151 -2.91 8.38 17.58
N LYS A 152 -1.84 7.64 17.32
CA LYS A 152 -0.51 7.98 17.85
C LYS A 152 0.04 9.19 17.12
N ASN A 153 0.66 10.10 17.86
CA ASN A 153 1.29 11.28 17.29
C ASN A 153 2.33 10.90 16.26
N SER A 154 2.37 11.64 15.17
CA SER A 154 3.31 11.46 14.06
C SER A 154 4.79 11.48 14.48
N ASP A 155 5.09 11.96 15.67
CA ASP A 155 6.44 12.05 16.22
C ASP A 155 6.99 10.70 16.71
N GLU A 156 6.13 9.69 16.88
CA GLU A 156 6.51 8.34 17.30
C GLU A 156 6.64 7.34 16.13
N MET A 157 6.40 7.79 14.92
CA MET A 157 6.52 6.92 13.75
C MET A 157 7.89 7.04 13.09
#